data_129389f0a119c4fb4e634efe834b1918
#
_entry.id   129389f0a119c4fb4e634efe834b1918
#
_cell.length_a   1.000
_cell.length_b   1.000
_cell.length_c   1.000
_cell.angle_alpha   90.00
_cell.angle_beta   90.00
_cell.angle_gamma   90.00
#
_symmetry.space_group_name_H-M   'P 1'
#
loop_
_entity.id
_entity.type
_entity.pdbx_description
1 polymer ?
#
loop_
_entity_poly.entity_id
_entity_poly.type
_entity_poly.pdbx_seq_one_letter_code
_entity_poly.pdbx_strand_id
1 'polypeptide(L)'
;LSPYVSLRVAPHSSAMTIGKKYYSTDGIHFDGFTIENPFLFRNLTKPSNYSAAELDKVYSLMNIRDSRLAGKGAIFKEAEERYGVNALYLMAHSALESAWGRSQIAKDKNNFFGIAAYDSSPYTSAKKFDDVAKGILGAAKWIRENYIDYGRDHLGNKATGMNVRYASDPYW
;
A
#
# COMPACT_ATOMS: atom_id res chain seq x y z
N LEU A 1 -14.73 1.12 -23.05
CA LEU A 1 -14.09 0.80 -21.78
C LEU A 1 -15.06 -0.07 -20.99
N SER A 2 -14.67 -1.30 -20.66
CA SER A 2 -15.48 -2.15 -19.79
C SER A 2 -15.57 -1.47 -18.40
N PRO A 3 -16.78 -1.28 -17.85
CA PRO A 3 -16.95 -0.72 -16.52
C PRO A 3 -16.54 -1.71 -15.41
N TYR A 4 -16.12 -2.92 -15.76
CA TYR A 4 -15.81 -3.99 -14.83
C TYR A 4 -14.30 -4.21 -14.77
N VAL A 5 -13.76 -4.12 -13.57
CA VAL A 5 -12.39 -4.53 -13.25
C VAL A 5 -12.44 -5.93 -12.66
N SER A 6 -11.65 -6.83 -13.21
CA SER A 6 -11.50 -8.17 -12.64
C SER A 6 -10.36 -8.16 -11.63
N LEU A 7 -10.67 -8.39 -10.36
CA LEU A 7 -9.69 -8.43 -9.27
C LEU A 7 -9.59 -9.84 -8.71
N ARG A 8 -8.37 -10.29 -8.47
CA ARG A 8 -8.13 -11.49 -7.70
C ARG A 8 -8.13 -11.14 -6.21
N VAL A 9 -9.29 -11.33 -5.57
CA VAL A 9 -9.49 -10.91 -4.17
C VAL A 9 -9.06 -11.95 -3.13
N ALA A 10 -9.14 -13.25 -3.47
CA ALA A 10 -8.76 -14.34 -2.57
C ALA A 10 -8.61 -15.67 -3.35
N PRO A 11 -8.01 -16.71 -2.76
CA PRO A 11 -8.15 -18.07 -3.22
C PRO A 11 -9.61 -18.51 -3.24
N HIS A 12 -9.92 -19.51 -4.06
CA HIS A 12 -11.25 -20.11 -4.09
C HIS A 12 -11.62 -20.68 -2.70
N SER A 13 -12.77 -20.31 -2.19
CA SER A 13 -13.36 -20.89 -0.98
C SER A 13 -14.26 -22.07 -1.32
N SER A 14 -14.23 -23.12 -0.51
CA SER A 14 -15.14 -24.27 -0.63
C SER A 14 -16.63 -23.88 -0.49
N ALA A 15 -16.91 -22.70 0.09
CA ALA A 15 -18.26 -22.14 0.18
C ALA A 15 -18.75 -21.55 -1.15
N MET A 16 -17.86 -21.41 -2.14
CA MET A 16 -18.22 -20.88 -3.46
C MET A 16 -18.55 -21.99 -4.45
N THR A 17 -19.56 -21.75 -5.26
CA THR A 17 -19.88 -22.58 -6.43
C THR A 17 -19.35 -21.92 -7.68
N ILE A 18 -18.58 -22.65 -8.48
CA ILE A 18 -18.01 -22.17 -9.74
C ILE A 18 -19.15 -21.74 -10.68
N GLY A 19 -19.01 -20.54 -11.27
CA GLY A 19 -19.99 -19.96 -12.19
C GLY A 19 -21.14 -19.20 -11.49
N LYS A 20 -21.31 -19.31 -10.17
CA LYS A 20 -22.29 -18.53 -9.42
C LYS A 20 -21.75 -17.12 -9.11
N LYS A 21 -22.60 -16.11 -9.22
CA LYS A 21 -22.27 -14.73 -8.81
C LYS A 21 -22.63 -14.52 -7.35
N TYR A 22 -21.75 -13.87 -6.64
CA TYR A 22 -21.92 -13.46 -5.25
C TYR A 22 -21.72 -11.96 -5.13
N TYR A 23 -22.45 -11.33 -4.22
CA TYR A 23 -22.42 -9.86 -4.01
C TYR A 23 -21.95 -9.56 -2.60
N SER A 24 -21.22 -8.48 -2.46
CA SER A 24 -20.74 -7.97 -1.18
C SER A 24 -20.66 -6.45 -1.25
N THR A 25 -21.00 -5.79 -0.17
CA THR A 25 -20.91 -4.32 -0.05
C THR A 25 -19.52 -3.87 0.44
N ASP A 26 -18.76 -4.76 1.04
CA ASP A 26 -17.43 -4.48 1.59
C ASP A 26 -16.31 -5.33 0.98
N GLY A 27 -16.65 -6.25 0.09
CA GLY A 27 -15.70 -7.16 -0.55
C GLY A 27 -15.17 -8.27 0.34
N ILE A 28 -15.66 -8.39 1.57
CA ILE A 28 -15.24 -9.37 2.58
C ILE A 28 -16.37 -10.29 2.97
N HIS A 29 -17.52 -9.71 3.33
CA HIS A 29 -18.70 -10.46 3.77
C HIS A 29 -19.63 -10.69 2.59
N PHE A 30 -19.92 -11.94 2.32
CA PHE A 30 -20.86 -12.39 1.31
C PHE A 30 -21.97 -13.19 1.94
N ASP A 31 -23.10 -13.36 1.23
CA ASP A 31 -24.18 -14.20 1.72
C ASP A 31 -23.71 -15.65 1.86
N GLY A 32 -23.63 -16.11 3.11
CA GLY A 32 -23.25 -17.47 3.48
C GLY A 32 -21.73 -17.75 3.64
N PHE A 33 -20.85 -16.76 3.41
CA PHE A 33 -19.40 -16.93 3.66
C PHE A 33 -18.65 -15.61 3.76
N THR A 34 -17.43 -15.68 4.32
CA THR A 34 -16.51 -14.55 4.42
C THR A 34 -15.21 -14.88 3.69
N ILE A 35 -14.68 -13.92 2.95
CA ILE A 35 -13.35 -14.05 2.34
C ILE A 35 -12.30 -13.59 3.34
N GLU A 36 -11.36 -14.44 3.67
CA GLU A 36 -10.20 -14.11 4.47
C GLU A 36 -9.13 -13.42 3.62
N ASN A 37 -9.35 -12.16 3.33
CA ASN A 37 -8.34 -11.28 2.77
C ASN A 37 -8.28 -9.99 3.58
N PRO A 38 -7.51 -9.98 4.68
CA PRO A 38 -7.55 -8.87 5.64
C PRO A 38 -6.92 -7.58 5.10
N PHE A 39 -6.26 -7.62 3.94
CA PHE A 39 -5.47 -6.49 3.46
C PHE A 39 -6.10 -5.74 2.31
N LEU A 40 -6.80 -6.41 1.38
CA LEU A 40 -7.28 -5.81 0.14
C LEU A 40 -8.27 -4.65 0.36
N PHE A 41 -9.22 -4.82 1.28
CA PHE A 41 -10.25 -3.82 1.57
C PHE A 41 -10.06 -3.15 2.93
N ARG A 42 -8.86 -3.22 3.49
CA ARG A 42 -8.59 -2.62 4.79
C ARG A 42 -8.69 -1.09 4.71
N ASN A 43 -9.30 -0.51 5.72
CA ASN A 43 -9.36 0.93 5.86
C ASN A 43 -7.97 1.49 6.20
N LEU A 44 -7.37 2.22 5.27
CA LEU A 44 -6.02 2.78 5.39
C LEU A 44 -5.91 3.91 6.42
N THR A 45 -7.02 4.46 6.89
CA THR A 45 -7.02 5.49 7.95
C THR A 45 -7.02 4.90 9.36
N LYS A 46 -7.21 3.59 9.48
CA LYS A 46 -7.10 2.91 10.77
C LYS A 46 -5.64 2.57 11.05
N PRO A 47 -5.16 2.83 12.28
CA PRO A 47 -3.78 2.53 12.61
C PRO A 47 -3.48 1.03 12.50
N SER A 48 -2.26 0.71 12.19
CA SER A 48 -1.75 -0.65 12.29
C SER A 48 -1.61 -1.02 13.78
N ASN A 49 -1.87 -2.27 14.13
CA ASN A 49 -1.69 -2.75 15.51
C ASN A 49 -0.24 -3.24 15.76
N TYR A 50 0.70 -2.86 14.91
CA TYR A 50 2.10 -3.26 15.01
C TYR A 50 2.95 -2.14 15.62
N SER A 51 3.87 -2.52 16.51
CA SER A 51 4.92 -1.65 17.00
C SER A 51 6.01 -1.41 15.94
N ALA A 52 6.82 -0.38 16.13
CA ALA A 52 7.98 -0.10 15.29
C ALA A 52 8.93 -1.30 15.20
N ALA A 53 9.18 -1.98 16.32
CA ALA A 53 10.05 -3.14 16.38
C ALA A 53 9.49 -4.35 15.61
N GLU A 54 8.18 -4.54 15.60
CA GLU A 54 7.54 -5.60 14.81
C GLU A 54 7.62 -5.30 13.31
N LEU A 55 7.43 -4.05 12.91
CA LEU A 55 7.63 -3.63 11.52
C LEU A 55 9.08 -3.84 11.08
N ASP A 56 10.05 -3.54 11.93
CA ASP A 56 11.47 -3.76 11.62
C ASP A 56 11.84 -5.23 11.45
N LYS A 57 11.20 -6.13 12.18
CA LYS A 57 11.43 -7.59 12.07
C LYS A 57 11.13 -8.14 10.67
N VAL A 58 10.23 -7.51 9.93
CA VAL A 58 9.85 -7.97 8.57
C VAL A 58 11.05 -8.08 7.66
N TYR A 59 11.97 -7.12 7.71
CA TYR A 59 13.18 -7.12 6.88
C TYR A 59 14.09 -8.31 7.18
N SER A 60 14.23 -8.66 8.45
CA SER A 60 15.00 -9.86 8.86
C SER A 60 14.30 -11.15 8.47
N LEU A 61 12.99 -11.25 8.71
CA LEU A 61 12.19 -12.43 8.38
C LEU A 61 12.17 -12.70 6.87
N MET A 62 12.15 -11.65 6.06
CA MET A 62 12.21 -11.74 4.59
C MET A 62 13.65 -11.84 4.06
N ASN A 63 14.66 -11.88 4.94
CA ASN A 63 16.08 -11.88 4.57
C ASN A 63 16.46 -10.72 3.64
N ILE A 64 15.85 -9.55 3.84
CA ILE A 64 16.12 -8.35 3.05
C ILE A 64 17.37 -7.66 3.58
N ARG A 65 18.41 -7.61 2.74
CA ARG A 65 19.68 -6.94 3.03
C ARG A 65 19.81 -5.66 2.21
N ASP A 66 20.69 -4.76 2.65
CA ASP A 66 21.04 -3.51 1.95
C ASP A 66 19.83 -2.59 1.65
N SER A 67 18.83 -2.66 2.49
CA SER A 67 17.62 -1.83 2.40
C SER A 67 17.80 -0.50 3.15
N ARG A 68 17.49 0.62 2.50
CA ARG A 68 17.42 1.91 3.18
C ARG A 68 16.20 2.05 4.10
N LEU A 69 15.24 1.15 3.99
CA LEU A 69 14.02 1.11 4.80
C LEU A 69 14.17 0.21 6.04
N ALA A 70 15.19 -0.65 6.09
CA ALA A 70 15.42 -1.50 7.26
C ALA A 70 15.70 -0.66 8.50
N GLY A 71 15.08 -1.02 9.65
CA GLY A 71 15.20 -0.27 10.90
C GLY A 71 14.48 1.09 10.89
N LYS A 72 13.51 1.28 10.01
CA LYS A 72 12.74 2.53 9.90
C LYS A 72 11.30 2.40 10.41
N GLY A 73 10.98 1.34 11.13
CA GLY A 73 9.65 1.10 11.72
C GLY A 73 9.13 2.30 12.53
N ALA A 74 10.00 2.96 13.30
CA ALA A 74 9.64 4.15 14.06
C ALA A 74 9.16 5.30 13.15
N ILE A 75 9.77 5.48 11.96
CA ILE A 75 9.38 6.52 11.02
C ILE A 75 8.02 6.19 10.36
N PHE A 76 7.76 4.91 10.07
CA PHE A 76 6.46 4.48 9.59
C PHE A 76 5.36 4.70 10.63
N LYS A 77 5.65 4.47 11.91
CA LYS A 77 4.71 4.78 13.01
C LYS A 77 4.50 6.27 13.17
N GLU A 78 5.53 7.09 13.09
CA GLU A 78 5.41 8.55 13.07
C GLU A 78 4.55 9.03 11.89
N ALA A 79 4.71 8.44 10.71
CA ALA A 79 3.90 8.75 9.55
C ALA A 79 2.42 8.41 9.78
N GLU A 80 2.14 7.27 10.42
CA GLU A 80 0.78 6.86 10.82
C GLU A 80 0.16 7.86 11.79
N GLU A 81 0.89 8.26 12.82
CA GLU A 81 0.42 9.24 13.83
C GLU A 81 0.16 10.62 13.21
N ARG A 82 1.08 11.11 12.38
CA ARG A 82 1.00 12.46 11.81
C ARG A 82 -0.03 12.60 10.71
N TYR A 83 -0.14 11.60 9.85
CA TYR A 83 -0.93 11.70 8.62
C TYR A 83 -2.13 10.74 8.58
N GLY A 84 -2.29 9.90 9.60
CA GLY A 84 -3.41 8.97 9.68
C GLY A 84 -3.43 7.99 8.50
N VAL A 85 -2.25 7.52 8.06
CA VAL A 85 -2.11 6.47 7.03
C VAL A 85 -1.47 5.25 7.65
N ASN A 86 -2.11 4.11 7.54
CA ASN A 86 -1.69 2.84 8.16
C ASN A 86 -0.21 2.52 7.92
N ALA A 87 0.57 2.32 8.99
CA ALA A 87 2.02 2.11 8.91
C ALA A 87 2.40 0.82 8.17
N LEU A 88 1.65 -0.27 8.36
CA LEU A 88 1.89 -1.53 7.63
C LEU A 88 1.68 -1.36 6.13
N TYR A 89 0.62 -0.63 5.74
CA TYR A 89 0.37 -0.31 4.34
C TYR A 89 1.53 0.54 3.76
N LEU A 90 1.94 1.60 4.45
CA LEU A 90 3.06 2.43 4.00
C LEU A 90 4.33 1.61 3.81
N MET A 91 4.62 0.71 4.75
CA MET A 91 5.78 -0.16 4.65
C MET A 91 5.69 -1.12 3.46
N ALA A 92 4.55 -1.79 3.28
CA ALA A 92 4.33 -2.72 2.17
C ALA A 92 4.39 -2.01 0.82
N HIS A 93 3.74 -0.87 0.68
CA HIS A 93 3.75 -0.05 -0.53
C HIS A 93 5.17 0.42 -0.87
N SER A 94 5.90 0.96 0.11
CA SER A 94 7.29 1.37 -0.12
C SER A 94 8.21 0.21 -0.51
N ALA A 95 7.99 -0.96 0.07
CA ALA A 95 8.76 -2.16 -0.28
C ALA A 95 8.54 -2.56 -1.75
N LEU A 96 7.31 -2.55 -2.20
CA LEU A 96 6.93 -2.88 -3.59
C LEU A 96 7.52 -1.86 -4.58
N GLU A 97 7.24 -0.58 -4.39
CA GLU A 97 7.63 0.51 -5.30
C GLU A 97 9.16 0.74 -5.40
N SER A 98 9.89 0.42 -4.35
CA SER A 98 11.33 0.70 -4.29
C SER A 98 12.20 -0.55 -4.28
N ALA A 99 11.64 -1.72 -4.59
CA ALA A 99 12.35 -2.99 -4.43
C ALA A 99 12.96 -3.13 -3.02
N TRP A 100 12.12 -2.92 -1.99
CA TRP A 100 12.54 -2.92 -0.58
C TRP A 100 13.55 -1.82 -0.23
N GLY A 101 13.44 -0.65 -0.83
CA GLY A 101 14.36 0.46 -0.61
C GLY A 101 15.74 0.28 -1.25
N ARG A 102 15.85 -0.63 -2.23
CA ARG A 102 17.12 -0.96 -2.91
C ARG A 102 17.23 -0.41 -4.32
N SER A 103 16.14 0.10 -4.90
CA SER A 103 16.18 0.69 -6.24
C SER A 103 17.12 1.90 -6.30
N GLN A 104 17.61 2.24 -7.48
CA GLN A 104 18.50 3.38 -7.67
C GLN A 104 17.85 4.69 -7.22
N ILE A 105 16.56 4.88 -7.54
CA ILE A 105 15.80 6.05 -7.12
C ILE A 105 15.69 6.11 -5.59
N ALA A 106 15.43 4.98 -4.93
CA ALA A 106 15.38 4.92 -3.48
C ALA A 106 16.73 5.29 -2.83
N LYS A 107 17.85 4.82 -3.40
CA LYS A 107 19.18 5.07 -2.88
C LYS A 107 19.63 6.53 -3.06
N ASP A 108 19.39 7.10 -4.22
CA ASP A 108 19.92 8.43 -4.58
C ASP A 108 18.98 9.57 -4.20
N LYS A 109 17.69 9.29 -4.17
CA LYS A 109 16.66 10.31 -3.98
C LYS A 109 15.79 10.15 -2.73
N ASN A 110 15.99 9.10 -1.94
CA ASN A 110 15.14 8.75 -0.80
C ASN A 110 13.62 8.69 -1.17
N ASN A 111 13.33 8.35 -2.41
CA ASN A 111 11.97 8.23 -2.94
C ASN A 111 11.61 6.75 -3.01
N PHE A 112 10.79 6.33 -2.05
CA PHE A 112 10.41 4.92 -1.87
C PHE A 112 9.03 4.58 -2.42
N PHE A 113 8.32 5.56 -2.99
CA PHE A 113 6.93 5.43 -3.43
C PHE A 113 6.72 5.86 -4.88
N GLY A 114 7.79 6.04 -5.65
CA GLY A 114 7.70 6.44 -7.05
C GLY A 114 7.09 7.83 -7.28
N ILE A 115 7.10 8.72 -6.28
CA ILE A 115 6.46 10.04 -6.41
C ILE A 115 7.14 10.85 -7.52
N ALA A 116 6.33 11.31 -8.48
CA ALA A 116 6.76 12.05 -9.67
C ALA A 116 7.74 11.28 -10.58
N ALA A 117 7.84 9.95 -10.45
CA ALA A 117 8.58 9.11 -11.38
C ALA A 117 7.69 8.80 -12.59
N TYR A 118 7.87 9.55 -13.67
CA TYR A 118 7.09 9.35 -14.90
C TYR A 118 7.73 8.29 -15.80
N ASP A 119 6.92 7.46 -16.44
CA ASP A 119 7.35 6.33 -17.28
C ASP A 119 8.37 6.70 -18.38
N SER A 120 8.26 7.93 -18.92
CA SER A 120 9.18 8.42 -19.94
C SER A 120 10.59 8.71 -19.43
N SER A 121 10.76 9.03 -18.15
CA SER A 121 12.06 9.37 -17.55
C SER A 121 12.02 9.19 -16.01
N PRO A 122 11.80 7.99 -15.51
CA PRO A 122 11.48 7.77 -14.09
C PRO A 122 12.57 8.26 -13.14
N TYR A 123 13.83 8.02 -13.49
CA TYR A 123 14.93 8.49 -12.63
C TYR A 123 15.05 10.01 -12.60
N THR A 124 15.00 10.67 -13.74
CA THR A 124 15.18 12.13 -13.82
C THR A 124 14.02 12.88 -13.17
N SER A 125 12.79 12.44 -13.42
CA SER A 125 11.57 13.09 -12.94
C SER A 125 11.26 12.80 -11.46
N ALA A 126 11.74 11.66 -10.91
CA ALA A 126 11.44 11.28 -9.54
C ALA A 126 11.82 12.36 -8.53
N LYS A 127 10.89 12.68 -7.64
CA LYS A 127 11.10 13.66 -6.56
C LYS A 127 12.23 13.21 -5.65
N LYS A 128 13.15 14.12 -5.33
CA LYS A 128 14.21 13.90 -4.35
C LYS A 128 13.77 14.40 -2.97
N PHE A 129 14.07 13.61 -1.95
CA PHE A 129 13.91 13.97 -0.54
C PHE A 129 15.29 14.02 0.12
N ASP A 130 15.47 14.90 1.12
CA ASP A 130 16.77 15.13 1.73
C ASP A 130 17.30 13.91 2.49
N ASP A 131 16.38 13.18 3.14
CA ASP A 131 16.69 12.00 3.93
C ASP A 131 15.56 10.94 3.86
N VAL A 132 15.81 9.78 4.46
CA VAL A 132 14.85 8.66 4.49
C VAL A 132 13.57 9.04 5.23
N ALA A 133 13.67 9.77 6.34
CA ALA A 133 12.51 10.17 7.13
C ALA A 133 11.61 11.11 6.30
N LYS A 134 12.18 12.12 5.65
CA LYS A 134 11.44 13.02 4.75
C LYS A 134 10.84 12.27 3.55
N GLY A 135 11.50 11.24 3.06
CA GLY A 135 10.97 10.37 2.02
C GLY A 135 9.70 9.64 2.44
N ILE A 136 9.72 9.02 3.62
CA ILE A 136 8.57 8.27 4.16
C ILE A 136 7.44 9.23 4.59
N LEU A 137 7.76 10.25 5.40
CA LEU A 137 6.78 11.22 5.89
C LEU A 137 6.15 12.03 4.76
N GLY A 138 6.97 12.47 3.81
CA GLY A 138 6.49 13.22 2.64
C GLY A 138 5.58 12.38 1.75
N ALA A 139 5.85 11.10 1.59
CA ALA A 139 5.00 10.18 0.86
C ALA A 139 3.68 9.93 1.60
N ALA A 140 3.71 9.70 2.90
CA ALA A 140 2.50 9.51 3.70
C ALA A 140 1.57 10.73 3.61
N LYS A 141 2.14 11.94 3.73
CA LYS A 141 1.39 13.19 3.52
C LYS A 141 0.77 13.24 2.12
N TRP A 142 1.56 12.96 1.09
CA TRP A 142 1.10 13.00 -0.29
C TRP A 142 -0.02 11.99 -0.57
N ILE A 143 0.09 10.76 -0.04
CA ILE A 143 -0.93 9.72 -0.12
C ILE A 143 -2.21 10.19 0.58
N ARG A 144 -2.10 10.75 1.78
CA ARG A 144 -3.24 11.28 2.52
C ARG A 144 -3.99 12.34 1.71
N GLU A 145 -3.28 13.34 1.25
CA GLU A 145 -3.86 14.51 0.55
C GLU A 145 -4.39 14.16 -0.84
N ASN A 146 -3.70 13.31 -1.58
CA ASN A 146 -4.02 13.07 -2.99
C ASN A 146 -4.89 11.85 -3.26
N TYR A 147 -4.99 10.90 -2.30
CA TYR A 147 -5.81 9.70 -2.47
C TYR A 147 -6.91 9.58 -1.42
N ILE A 148 -6.58 9.69 -0.15
CA ILE A 148 -7.54 9.44 0.92
C ILE A 148 -8.51 10.62 1.06
N ASP A 149 -8.01 11.84 1.24
CA ASP A 149 -8.84 13.03 1.46
C ASP A 149 -9.46 13.57 0.17
N TYR A 150 -8.71 13.55 -0.93
CA TYR A 150 -9.18 14.09 -2.20
C TYR A 150 -10.28 13.25 -2.85
N GLY A 151 -10.48 12.01 -2.40
CA GLY A 151 -11.55 11.15 -2.90
C GLY A 151 -11.38 10.82 -4.37
N ARG A 152 -10.23 10.39 -4.76
CA ARG A 152 -10.07 9.68 -6.04
C ARG A 152 -10.76 8.33 -5.92
N ASP A 153 -12.06 8.40 -5.66
CA ASP A 153 -12.93 7.28 -5.47
C ASP A 153 -13.44 6.79 -6.82
N HIS A 154 -12.69 5.98 -7.46
CA HIS A 154 -13.30 5.19 -8.53
C HIS A 154 -14.20 4.08 -7.95
N LEU A 155 -14.26 3.91 -6.64
CA LEU A 155 -14.84 2.73 -5.98
C LEU A 155 -15.60 3.06 -4.68
N GLY A 156 -15.99 4.29 -4.46
CA GLY A 156 -16.97 4.71 -3.47
C GLY A 156 -16.43 5.10 -2.10
N ASN A 157 -15.51 4.36 -1.49
CA ASN A 157 -14.93 4.72 -0.20
C ASN A 157 -13.47 5.17 -0.38
N LYS A 158 -13.18 6.40 0.02
CA LYS A 158 -11.86 7.02 -0.12
C LYS A 158 -10.73 6.20 0.50
N ALA A 159 -10.95 5.67 1.69
CA ALA A 159 -9.93 4.93 2.43
C ALA A 159 -9.70 3.51 1.89
N THR A 160 -10.74 2.85 1.41
CA THR A 160 -10.67 1.51 0.82
C THR A 160 -10.53 1.54 -0.69
N GLY A 161 -11.03 2.58 -1.35
CA GLY A 161 -10.90 2.78 -2.80
C GLY A 161 -9.46 2.82 -3.26
N MET A 162 -8.55 3.30 -2.43
CA MET A 162 -7.13 3.28 -2.72
C MET A 162 -6.59 1.85 -2.80
N ASN A 163 -6.94 0.98 -1.83
CA ASN A 163 -6.50 -0.42 -1.83
C ASN A 163 -6.98 -1.15 -3.07
N VAL A 164 -8.24 -1.01 -3.43
CA VAL A 164 -8.83 -1.67 -4.60
C VAL A 164 -8.21 -1.13 -5.89
N ARG A 165 -7.91 0.15 -5.96
CA ARG A 165 -7.25 0.74 -7.11
C ARG A 165 -5.86 0.13 -7.35
N TYR A 166 -5.05 0.00 -6.31
CA TYR A 166 -3.74 -0.63 -6.42
C TYR A 166 -3.85 -2.14 -6.64
N ALA A 167 -4.81 -2.78 -6.01
CA ALA A 167 -5.07 -4.20 -6.22
C ALA A 167 -5.61 -4.54 -7.62
N SER A 168 -6.03 -3.55 -8.41
CA SER A 168 -6.38 -3.76 -9.82
C SER A 168 -5.16 -4.02 -10.71
N ASP A 169 -3.98 -3.66 -10.25
CA ASP A 169 -2.72 -4.08 -10.85
C ASP A 169 -2.40 -5.49 -10.32
N PRO A 170 -2.10 -6.48 -11.17
CA PRO A 170 -1.83 -7.85 -10.74
C PRO A 170 -0.58 -8.00 -9.85
N TYR A 171 0.20 -6.96 -9.69
CA TYR A 171 1.42 -6.93 -8.87
C TYR A 171 1.24 -6.27 -7.49
N TRP A 172 0.03 -5.78 -7.16
CA TRP A 172 -0.27 -5.09 -5.90
C TRP A 172 -0.94 -5.97 -4.86
#